data_46e85d29b5bccc019f848fe67a1665cd
#
_entry.id   46e85d29b5bccc019f848fe67a1665cd
#
_cell.length_a   1.000
_cell.length_b   1.000
_cell.length_c   1.000
_cell.angle_alpha   90.00
_cell.angle_beta   90.00
_cell.angle_gamma   90.00
#
_symmetry.space_group_name_H-M   'P 1'
#
loop_
_entity.id
_entity.type
_entity.pdbx_description
1 polymer ?
#
loop_
_entity_poly.entity_id
_entity_poly.type
_entity_poly.pdbx_seq_one_letter_code
_entity_poly.pdbx_strand_id
1 'polypeptide(L)'
;FRIEQCRDGKYLRDREWVPFQMREETIKLKKGQPLTIKVYENEHGVLEGDPYQEGYYLVLSWSARADCGAEDFNAILSLPQARTVKEAMALFEKLDAASFNWAIADKDGNIGYQMSGRCFKRPKGISGMLPIPAWDKSFDNIGYIGKNDLPSLYNPEDGIIATSNQDLNHLGKANVINLPMGIYRAERIRDLLKANNKCTVEEMKKIHFDLYSPQASRLMKIIQPLLPDTENGRILKSWDCRYQSDSKGATLFESIYTALMKVVFGDNGFGRDVVDYIITETSLTHDYYANFDDILLKEKSSWFGGKSRDQVFKEAIEEGLKAKAVFYGETRKVMFTHLLFGGQLPRCLGYDYGPVSLPGCRATISQGQIFRSAGRTTTFSPSYRMIADMSTKEIHTNIAGGPSDRRFSKWYVSDVKNWLTGVYKVLR
;
A
#
# COMPACT_ATOMS: atom_id res chain seq x y z
N PHE A 1 -12.60 -1.05 -12.53
CA PHE A 1 -13.89 -0.38 -12.81
C PHE A 1 -14.11 -0.20 -14.28
N ARG A 2 -15.39 -0.20 -14.70
CA ARG A 2 -15.87 0.19 -16.02
C ARG A 2 -16.90 1.30 -15.87
N ILE A 3 -17.17 2.04 -16.94
CA ILE A 3 -18.20 3.07 -16.99
C ILE A 3 -19.33 2.55 -17.87
N GLU A 4 -20.52 2.40 -17.29
CA GLU A 4 -21.75 2.07 -18.02
C GLU A 4 -22.55 3.34 -18.34
N GLN A 5 -23.08 3.42 -19.53
CA GLN A 5 -24.10 4.40 -19.86
C GLN A 5 -25.47 3.77 -19.61
N CYS A 6 -26.27 4.39 -18.73
CA CYS A 6 -27.53 3.84 -18.24
C CYS A 6 -28.74 4.74 -18.54
N ARG A 7 -29.90 4.13 -18.77
CA ARG A 7 -31.21 4.76 -18.77
C ARG A 7 -32.32 3.70 -18.68
N ASP A 8 -33.45 4.03 -18.10
CA ASP A 8 -34.68 3.19 -18.03
C ASP A 8 -34.40 1.76 -17.53
N GLY A 9 -33.47 1.59 -16.56
CA GLY A 9 -33.10 0.28 -16.01
C GLY A 9 -32.22 -0.56 -16.94
N LYS A 10 -31.62 0.04 -17.97
CA LYS A 10 -30.83 -0.62 -19.01
C LYS A 10 -29.44 0.02 -19.11
N TYR A 11 -28.47 -0.73 -19.65
CA TYR A 11 -27.15 -0.25 -20.03
C TYR A 11 -26.95 -0.34 -21.55
N LEU A 12 -26.13 0.57 -22.08
CA LEU A 12 -25.75 0.55 -23.49
C LEU A 12 -24.70 -0.52 -23.76
N ARG A 13 -24.92 -1.36 -24.78
CA ARG A 13 -23.98 -2.36 -25.24
C ARG A 13 -23.84 -2.30 -26.75
N ASP A 14 -22.74 -1.77 -27.24
CA ASP A 14 -22.54 -1.29 -28.61
C ASP A 14 -23.66 -0.28 -29.01
N ARG A 15 -24.72 -0.73 -29.66
CA ARG A 15 -25.84 0.11 -30.11
C ARG A 15 -27.17 -0.30 -29.47
N GLU A 16 -27.18 -1.28 -28.59
CA GLU A 16 -28.38 -1.85 -28.00
C GLU A 16 -28.50 -1.53 -26.52
N TRP A 17 -29.72 -1.31 -26.05
CA TRP A 17 -30.03 -1.13 -24.65
C TRP A 17 -30.45 -2.45 -24.02
N VAL A 18 -29.62 -2.98 -23.14
CA VAL A 18 -29.74 -4.26 -22.46
C VAL A 18 -30.21 -4.06 -21.02
N PRO A 19 -31.22 -4.81 -20.53
CA PRO A 19 -31.65 -4.69 -19.14
C PRO A 19 -30.60 -5.26 -18.18
N PHE A 20 -30.44 -4.62 -17.03
CA PHE A 20 -29.68 -5.21 -15.92
C PHE A 20 -30.40 -6.40 -15.31
N GLN A 21 -29.68 -7.36 -14.80
CA GLN A 21 -30.20 -8.32 -13.84
C GLN A 21 -30.33 -7.61 -12.49
N MET A 22 -31.53 -7.70 -11.88
CA MET A 22 -31.83 -7.08 -10.60
C MET A 22 -32.11 -8.14 -9.56
N ARG A 23 -31.51 -8.02 -8.37
CA ARG A 23 -31.90 -8.78 -7.20
C ARG A 23 -32.11 -7.86 -6.02
N GLU A 24 -32.96 -8.27 -5.09
CA GLU A 24 -33.19 -7.57 -3.83
C GLU A 24 -32.44 -8.28 -2.71
N GLU A 25 -31.72 -7.48 -1.91
CA GLU A 25 -31.02 -7.94 -0.71
C GLU A 25 -31.63 -7.27 0.51
N THR A 26 -32.06 -8.08 1.49
CA THR A 26 -32.61 -7.57 2.74
C THR A 26 -31.62 -7.72 3.88
N ILE A 27 -31.17 -6.59 4.40
CA ILE A 27 -30.24 -6.50 5.52
C ILE A 27 -31.07 -6.34 6.81
N LYS A 28 -31.04 -7.34 7.67
CA LYS A 28 -31.67 -7.27 8.99
C LYS A 28 -30.81 -6.42 9.93
N LEU A 29 -31.34 -5.30 10.39
CA LEU A 29 -30.66 -4.44 11.36
C LEU A 29 -30.92 -4.91 12.78
N LYS A 30 -29.92 -4.78 13.66
CA LYS A 30 -30.06 -5.10 15.10
C LYS A 30 -31.14 -4.22 15.77
N LYS A 31 -31.26 -2.98 15.32
CA LYS A 31 -32.29 -2.01 15.74
C LYS A 31 -32.81 -1.29 14.48
N GLY A 32 -34.11 -1.13 14.40
CA GLY A 32 -34.78 -0.48 13.27
C GLY A 32 -35.44 -1.48 12.31
N GLN A 33 -36.00 -0.97 11.23
CA GLN A 33 -36.60 -1.77 10.16
C GLN A 33 -35.49 -2.39 9.29
N PRO A 34 -35.73 -3.57 8.70
CA PRO A 34 -34.81 -4.14 7.72
C PRO A 34 -34.58 -3.16 6.55
N LEU A 35 -33.36 -3.09 6.07
CA LEU A 35 -33.00 -2.32 4.89
C LEU A 35 -33.03 -3.26 3.67
N THR A 36 -33.89 -2.95 2.69
CA THR A 36 -33.86 -3.64 1.40
C THR A 36 -33.16 -2.77 0.38
N ILE A 37 -32.15 -3.33 -0.27
CA ILE A 37 -31.39 -2.69 -1.36
C ILE A 37 -31.61 -3.45 -2.66
N LYS A 38 -31.62 -2.73 -3.78
CA LYS A 38 -31.62 -3.32 -5.12
C LYS A 38 -30.21 -3.33 -5.65
N VAL A 39 -29.78 -4.49 -6.12
CA VAL A 39 -28.46 -4.70 -6.71
C VAL A 39 -28.65 -4.96 -8.19
N TYR A 40 -27.99 -4.16 -9.01
CA TYR A 40 -28.02 -4.27 -10.46
C TYR A 40 -26.69 -4.84 -10.97
N GLU A 41 -26.79 -5.89 -11.76
CA GLU A 41 -25.64 -6.62 -12.28
C GLU A 41 -25.75 -6.83 -13.78
N ASN A 42 -24.58 -6.88 -14.44
CA ASN A 42 -24.43 -7.29 -15.83
C ASN A 42 -23.20 -8.18 -15.99
N GLU A 43 -22.79 -8.50 -17.22
CA GLU A 43 -21.62 -9.31 -17.52
C GLU A 43 -20.32 -8.70 -16.97
N HIS A 44 -20.24 -7.38 -16.80
CA HIS A 44 -19.06 -6.70 -16.29
C HIS A 44 -18.97 -6.73 -14.77
N GLY A 45 -20.09 -6.70 -14.06
CA GLY A 45 -20.09 -6.68 -12.60
C GLY A 45 -21.30 -6.05 -11.96
N VAL A 46 -21.09 -5.40 -10.80
CA VAL A 46 -22.13 -4.74 -10.00
C VAL A 46 -22.10 -3.24 -10.25
N LEU A 47 -23.26 -2.66 -10.56
CA LEU A 47 -23.42 -1.23 -10.81
C LEU A 47 -23.40 -0.43 -9.49
N GLU A 48 -22.63 0.63 -9.45
CA GLU A 48 -22.63 1.64 -8.38
C GLU A 48 -23.52 2.82 -8.79
N GLY A 49 -24.84 2.66 -8.69
CA GLY A 49 -25.79 3.70 -9.05
C GLY A 49 -27.20 3.18 -9.31
N ASP A 50 -28.06 4.08 -9.75
CA ASP A 50 -29.43 3.77 -10.14
C ASP A 50 -29.58 3.80 -11.67
N PRO A 51 -29.76 2.64 -12.35
CA PRO A 51 -29.85 2.59 -13.81
C PRO A 51 -31.14 3.20 -14.39
N TYR A 52 -32.11 3.55 -13.55
CA TYR A 52 -33.31 4.26 -13.96
C TYR A 52 -33.10 5.77 -14.12
N GLN A 53 -32.02 6.31 -13.53
CA GLN A 53 -31.55 7.67 -13.79
C GLN A 53 -30.63 7.65 -15.02
N GLU A 54 -30.90 8.46 -16.01
CA GLU A 54 -30.03 8.58 -17.18
C GLU A 54 -28.68 9.17 -16.77
N GLY A 55 -27.59 8.47 -17.15
CA GLY A 55 -26.25 8.92 -16.81
C GLY A 55 -25.16 7.86 -17.01
N TYR A 56 -23.99 8.18 -16.48
CA TYR A 56 -22.81 7.32 -16.51
C TYR A 56 -22.48 6.87 -15.09
N TYR A 57 -22.36 5.57 -14.88
CA TYR A 57 -22.12 4.97 -13.57
C TYR A 57 -20.96 4.00 -13.62
N LEU A 58 -20.27 3.85 -12.48
CA LEU A 58 -19.22 2.86 -12.36
C LEU A 58 -19.79 1.47 -12.14
N VAL A 59 -19.15 0.49 -12.75
CA VAL A 59 -19.36 -0.93 -12.48
C VAL A 59 -18.11 -1.50 -11.86
N LEU A 60 -18.29 -2.16 -10.71
CA LEU A 60 -17.24 -2.90 -10.04
C LEU A 60 -17.05 -4.27 -10.71
N SER A 61 -15.99 -4.41 -11.48
CA SER A 61 -15.59 -5.66 -12.13
C SER A 61 -14.54 -6.37 -11.28
N TRP A 62 -14.98 -7.38 -10.53
CA TRP A 62 -14.11 -8.16 -9.64
C TRP A 62 -13.90 -9.57 -10.19
N SER A 63 -12.63 -9.94 -10.41
CA SER A 63 -12.27 -11.24 -11.01
C SER A 63 -12.62 -12.45 -10.12
N ALA A 64 -12.69 -12.23 -8.80
CA ALA A 64 -13.02 -13.28 -7.83
C ALA A 64 -14.51 -13.27 -7.41
N ARG A 65 -15.42 -12.70 -8.25
CA ARG A 65 -16.85 -12.53 -7.95
C ARG A 65 -17.60 -13.84 -7.72
N ALA A 66 -17.25 -14.89 -8.41
CA ALA A 66 -17.94 -16.18 -8.34
C ALA A 66 -16.94 -17.34 -8.37
N ASP A 67 -17.34 -18.49 -7.87
CA ASP A 67 -16.77 -19.82 -8.04
C ASP A 67 -15.29 -20.04 -7.57
N CYS A 68 -14.67 -19.11 -6.84
CA CYS A 68 -13.26 -19.27 -6.43
C CYS A 68 -13.05 -19.61 -4.95
N GLY A 69 -14.03 -19.37 -4.08
CA GLY A 69 -13.80 -19.44 -2.62
C GLY A 69 -13.50 -20.84 -2.07
N ALA A 70 -14.08 -21.90 -2.62
CA ALA A 70 -13.90 -23.26 -2.13
C ALA A 70 -12.49 -23.79 -2.41
N GLU A 71 -11.95 -23.55 -3.61
CA GLU A 71 -10.60 -23.96 -3.97
C GLU A 71 -9.55 -23.18 -3.19
N ASP A 72 -9.74 -21.86 -3.04
CA ASP A 72 -8.88 -21.01 -2.23
C ASP A 72 -8.80 -21.52 -0.79
N PHE A 73 -9.95 -21.84 -0.20
CA PHE A 73 -10.01 -22.34 1.18
C PHE A 73 -9.29 -23.69 1.31
N ASN A 74 -9.50 -24.61 0.37
CA ASN A 74 -8.80 -25.89 0.34
C ASN A 74 -7.28 -25.71 0.18
N ALA A 75 -6.84 -24.80 -0.67
CA ALA A 75 -5.42 -24.52 -0.84
C ALA A 75 -4.78 -24.00 0.46
N ILE A 76 -5.42 -23.05 1.14
CA ILE A 76 -4.94 -22.51 2.42
C ILE A 76 -4.90 -23.61 3.51
N LEU A 77 -5.93 -24.43 3.62
CA LEU A 77 -5.97 -25.54 4.60
C LEU A 77 -4.94 -26.63 4.30
N SER A 78 -4.48 -26.73 3.07
CA SER A 78 -3.44 -27.70 2.68
C SER A 78 -2.01 -27.20 2.91
N LEU A 79 -1.81 -25.87 3.11
CA LEU A 79 -0.47 -25.31 3.34
C LEU A 79 0.32 -25.95 4.48
N PRO A 80 -0.26 -26.30 5.64
CA PRO A 80 0.49 -26.99 6.71
C PRO A 80 1.04 -28.36 6.32
N GLN A 81 0.57 -28.96 5.23
CA GLN A 81 1.03 -30.24 4.72
C GLN A 81 2.19 -30.10 3.73
N ALA A 82 2.39 -28.92 3.15
CA ALA A 82 3.51 -28.63 2.25
C ALA A 82 4.85 -28.81 2.98
N ARG A 83 5.76 -29.55 2.36
CA ARG A 83 7.08 -29.85 2.92
C ARG A 83 8.21 -29.11 2.19
N THR A 84 7.95 -28.64 1.01
CA THR A 84 8.92 -27.97 0.15
C THR A 84 8.38 -26.64 -0.37
N VAL A 85 9.27 -25.75 -0.75
CA VAL A 85 8.93 -24.48 -1.40
C VAL A 85 8.06 -24.71 -2.64
N LYS A 86 8.38 -25.72 -3.47
CA LYS A 86 7.61 -26.01 -4.71
C LYS A 86 6.19 -26.45 -4.42
N GLU A 87 5.98 -27.29 -3.40
CA GLU A 87 4.63 -27.69 -2.98
C GLU A 87 3.80 -26.48 -2.48
N ALA A 88 4.41 -25.60 -1.69
CA ALA A 88 3.74 -24.39 -1.22
C ALA A 88 3.44 -23.42 -2.39
N MET A 89 4.38 -23.21 -3.31
CA MET A 89 4.14 -22.41 -4.52
C MET A 89 2.96 -22.94 -5.34
N ALA A 90 2.86 -24.25 -5.53
CA ALA A 90 1.75 -24.87 -6.25
C ALA A 90 0.39 -24.72 -5.56
N LEU A 91 0.37 -24.59 -4.23
CA LEU A 91 -0.86 -24.25 -3.47
C LEU A 91 -1.23 -22.78 -3.63
N PHE A 92 -0.26 -21.86 -3.53
CA PHE A 92 -0.50 -20.43 -3.71
C PHE A 92 -0.95 -20.08 -5.13
N GLU A 93 -0.46 -20.79 -6.12
CA GLU A 93 -0.88 -20.65 -7.51
C GLU A 93 -2.39 -20.91 -7.69
N LYS A 94 -3.00 -21.78 -6.89
CA LYS A 94 -4.44 -22.10 -6.94
C LYS A 94 -5.33 -20.97 -6.40
N LEU A 95 -4.80 -20.04 -5.60
CA LEU A 95 -5.59 -18.98 -5.00
C LEU A 95 -6.06 -17.97 -6.05
N ASP A 96 -7.36 -17.75 -6.12
CA ASP A 96 -8.02 -16.86 -7.05
C ASP A 96 -8.48 -15.54 -6.39
N ALA A 97 -9.08 -15.61 -5.20
CA ALA A 97 -9.68 -14.45 -4.54
C ALA A 97 -8.66 -13.49 -3.95
N ALA A 98 -7.46 -13.99 -3.61
CA ALA A 98 -6.42 -13.21 -2.93
C ALA A 98 -5.22 -12.94 -3.85
N SER A 99 -5.05 -11.68 -4.28
CA SER A 99 -3.87 -11.22 -5.01
C SER A 99 -2.76 -10.83 -4.04
N PHE A 100 -1.92 -11.80 -3.65
CA PHE A 100 -0.82 -11.59 -2.72
C PHE A 100 0.53 -12.00 -3.32
N ASN A 101 1.58 -11.45 -2.72
CA ASN A 101 2.97 -11.86 -2.93
C ASN A 101 3.38 -12.79 -1.79
N TRP A 102 3.71 -14.04 -2.10
CA TRP A 102 4.11 -15.08 -1.16
C TRP A 102 5.60 -15.30 -1.24
N ALA A 103 6.32 -15.03 -0.16
CA ALA A 103 7.73 -15.40 0.00
C ALA A 103 7.81 -16.64 0.90
N ILE A 104 8.54 -17.63 0.46
CA ILE A 104 8.55 -18.98 1.03
C ILE A 104 10.00 -19.43 1.20
N ALA A 105 10.27 -20.14 2.29
CA ALA A 105 11.54 -20.80 2.50
C ALA A 105 11.30 -22.20 3.11
N ASP A 106 12.19 -23.15 2.83
CA ASP A 106 12.18 -24.47 3.47
C ASP A 106 13.50 -24.76 4.21
N LYS A 107 13.50 -25.83 5.01
CA LYS A 107 14.66 -26.26 5.80
C LYS A 107 15.84 -26.75 4.96
N ASP A 108 15.60 -27.08 3.69
CA ASP A 108 16.62 -27.59 2.77
C ASP A 108 17.35 -26.44 2.04
N GLY A 109 17.05 -25.18 2.44
CA GLY A 109 17.68 -23.97 1.93
C GLY A 109 17.07 -23.42 0.65
N ASN A 110 15.94 -23.96 0.19
CA ASN A 110 15.24 -23.42 -0.96
C ASN A 110 14.42 -22.20 -0.56
N ILE A 111 14.33 -21.24 -1.49
CA ILE A 111 13.49 -20.06 -1.37
C ILE A 111 12.63 -19.89 -2.62
N GLY A 112 11.41 -19.38 -2.45
CA GLY A 112 10.48 -19.18 -3.56
C GLY A 112 9.65 -17.91 -3.39
N TYR A 113 9.22 -17.37 -4.52
CA TYR A 113 8.23 -16.32 -4.62
C TYR A 113 7.12 -16.79 -5.57
N GLN A 114 5.89 -16.57 -5.18
CA GLN A 114 4.72 -16.81 -6.00
C GLN A 114 3.70 -15.70 -5.83
N MET A 115 3.24 -15.12 -6.94
CA MET A 115 2.05 -14.26 -6.93
C MET A 115 0.80 -15.13 -7.04
N SER A 116 -0.22 -14.85 -6.24
CA SER A 116 -1.55 -15.44 -6.36
C SER A 116 -2.56 -14.44 -6.94
N GLY A 117 -3.75 -14.93 -7.30
CA GLY A 117 -4.88 -14.13 -7.76
C GLY A 117 -5.35 -14.50 -9.17
N ARG A 118 -6.65 -14.29 -9.41
CA ARG A 118 -7.25 -14.40 -10.74
C ARG A 118 -7.21 -13.03 -11.43
N CYS A 119 -6.32 -12.88 -12.40
CA CYS A 119 -6.10 -11.63 -13.10
C CYS A 119 -6.78 -11.62 -14.47
N PHE A 120 -7.50 -10.55 -14.80
CA PHE A 120 -8.11 -10.40 -16.12
C PHE A 120 -7.03 -10.28 -17.23
N LYS A 121 -7.25 -11.00 -18.30
CA LYS A 121 -6.54 -10.79 -19.56
C LYS A 121 -7.24 -9.65 -20.33
N ARG A 122 -6.58 -8.50 -20.40
CA ARG A 122 -7.12 -7.28 -21.02
C ARG A 122 -6.69 -7.18 -22.47
N PRO A 123 -7.46 -6.50 -23.33
CA PRO A 123 -7.03 -6.15 -24.67
C PRO A 123 -5.73 -5.35 -24.66
N LYS A 124 -5.00 -5.39 -25.79
CA LYS A 124 -3.75 -4.62 -25.95
C LYS A 124 -3.99 -3.12 -25.72
N GLY A 125 -3.15 -2.49 -24.93
CA GLY A 125 -3.23 -1.06 -24.62
C GLY A 125 -4.12 -0.72 -23.42
N ILE A 126 -4.85 -1.67 -22.86
CA ILE A 126 -5.70 -1.48 -21.68
C ILE A 126 -4.96 -1.91 -20.42
N SER A 127 -4.52 -0.93 -19.62
CA SER A 127 -3.78 -1.19 -18.37
C SER A 127 -4.67 -1.61 -17.21
N GLY A 128 -5.95 -1.23 -17.21
CA GLY A 128 -6.86 -1.36 -16.08
C GLY A 128 -6.64 -0.34 -14.95
N MET A 129 -5.80 0.68 -15.16
CA MET A 129 -5.58 1.77 -14.20
C MET A 129 -6.73 2.79 -14.19
N LEU A 130 -7.37 2.98 -15.33
CA LEU A 130 -8.50 3.90 -15.49
C LEU A 130 -9.77 3.13 -15.80
N PRO A 131 -10.93 3.61 -15.36
CA PRO A 131 -12.21 3.11 -15.82
C PRO A 131 -12.33 3.24 -17.34
N ILE A 132 -12.87 2.22 -17.99
CA ILE A 132 -13.01 2.16 -19.44
C ILE A 132 -14.48 2.06 -19.84
N PRO A 133 -14.88 2.56 -21.03
CA PRO A 133 -16.24 2.43 -21.54
C PRO A 133 -16.69 0.97 -21.61
N ALA A 134 -17.80 0.65 -20.97
CA ALA A 134 -18.33 -0.70 -20.95
C ALA A 134 -19.23 -0.99 -22.19
N TRP A 135 -19.71 0.06 -22.84
CA TRP A 135 -20.56 -0.10 -24.04
C TRP A 135 -19.81 -0.55 -25.29
N ASP A 136 -18.49 -0.41 -25.33
CA ASP A 136 -17.67 -0.83 -26.46
C ASP A 136 -17.03 -2.21 -26.16
N LYS A 137 -17.49 -3.23 -26.88
CA LYS A 137 -17.02 -4.62 -26.75
C LYS A 137 -15.53 -4.80 -27.04
N SER A 138 -14.91 -3.88 -27.79
CA SER A 138 -13.46 -3.95 -28.04
C SER A 138 -12.62 -3.83 -26.77
N PHE A 139 -13.18 -3.27 -25.69
CA PHE A 139 -12.55 -3.14 -24.39
C PHE A 139 -12.83 -4.30 -23.43
N ASP A 140 -13.59 -5.31 -23.85
CA ASP A 140 -13.90 -6.45 -22.98
C ASP A 140 -12.66 -7.25 -22.61
N ASN A 141 -12.67 -7.79 -21.40
CA ASN A 141 -11.64 -8.74 -21.00
C ASN A 141 -11.75 -10.00 -21.87
N ILE A 142 -10.61 -10.46 -22.38
CA ILE A 142 -10.51 -11.63 -23.27
C ILE A 142 -10.24 -12.93 -22.49
N GLY A 143 -10.69 -12.99 -21.24
CA GLY A 143 -10.52 -14.11 -20.32
C GLY A 143 -9.63 -13.78 -19.13
N TYR A 144 -8.90 -14.76 -18.62
CA TYR A 144 -8.00 -14.65 -17.50
C TYR A 144 -6.56 -14.98 -17.92
N ILE A 145 -5.61 -14.41 -17.19
CA ILE A 145 -4.19 -14.75 -17.30
C ILE A 145 -4.00 -16.17 -16.76
N GLY A 146 -3.21 -16.97 -17.47
CA GLY A 146 -2.85 -18.30 -17.02
C GLY A 146 -2.04 -18.26 -15.71
N LYS A 147 -2.27 -19.22 -14.82
CA LYS A 147 -1.59 -19.26 -13.52
C LYS A 147 -0.06 -19.31 -13.68
N ASN A 148 0.43 -20.09 -14.65
CA ASN A 148 1.86 -20.21 -14.99
C ASN A 148 2.47 -18.94 -15.63
N ASP A 149 1.64 -17.93 -15.92
CA ASP A 149 2.08 -16.66 -16.47
C ASP A 149 2.19 -15.56 -15.41
N LEU A 150 1.74 -15.86 -14.17
CA LEU A 150 1.88 -14.97 -13.04
C LEU A 150 3.35 -14.88 -12.58
N PRO A 151 3.76 -13.75 -12.00
CA PRO A 151 5.09 -13.59 -11.42
C PRO A 151 5.44 -14.68 -10.42
N SER A 152 6.56 -15.36 -10.65
CA SER A 152 7.10 -16.40 -9.76
C SER A 152 8.62 -16.49 -9.87
N LEU A 153 9.28 -16.97 -8.80
CA LEU A 153 10.73 -17.10 -8.75
C LEU A 153 11.11 -18.25 -7.80
N TYR A 154 12.05 -19.09 -8.20
CA TYR A 154 12.55 -20.19 -7.39
C TYR A 154 14.07 -20.21 -7.39
N ASN A 155 14.67 -20.20 -6.21
CA ASN A 155 16.13 -20.25 -5.99
C ASN A 155 16.91 -19.27 -6.90
N PRO A 156 16.70 -17.92 -6.76
CA PRO A 156 17.49 -16.97 -7.54
C PRO A 156 18.97 -17.08 -7.19
N GLU A 157 19.85 -16.79 -8.17
CA GLU A 157 21.31 -16.93 -8.04
C GLU A 157 21.90 -16.12 -6.89
N ASP A 158 21.32 -14.93 -6.61
CA ASP A 158 21.77 -14.09 -5.50
C ASP A 158 21.20 -14.49 -4.13
N GLY A 159 20.37 -15.55 -4.07
CA GLY A 159 19.80 -16.07 -2.83
C GLY A 159 18.85 -15.10 -2.11
N ILE A 160 18.32 -14.08 -2.80
CA ILE A 160 17.51 -13.03 -2.17
C ILE A 160 16.15 -12.90 -2.86
N ILE A 161 15.09 -13.01 -2.10
CA ILE A 161 13.74 -12.64 -2.50
C ILE A 161 13.28 -11.48 -1.62
N ALA A 162 12.92 -10.34 -2.26
CA ALA A 162 12.41 -9.16 -1.58
C ALA A 162 11.18 -8.64 -2.30
N THR A 163 10.08 -8.51 -1.58
CA THR A 163 8.84 -7.91 -2.07
C THR A 163 8.34 -6.86 -1.08
N SER A 164 8.00 -5.68 -1.59
CA SER A 164 7.49 -4.54 -0.84
C SER A 164 6.46 -3.74 -1.67
N ASN A 165 5.63 -4.46 -2.43
CA ASN A 165 4.59 -3.93 -3.33
C ASN A 165 5.13 -3.24 -4.60
N GLN A 166 6.40 -3.41 -4.95
CA GLN A 166 6.98 -2.92 -6.20
C GLN A 166 6.51 -3.74 -7.41
N ASP A 167 6.81 -3.25 -8.61
CA ASP A 167 6.56 -4.00 -9.84
C ASP A 167 7.44 -5.26 -9.92
N LEU A 168 6.81 -6.41 -10.04
CA LEU A 168 7.41 -7.73 -10.21
C LEU A 168 6.95 -8.41 -11.51
N ASN A 169 6.34 -7.67 -12.45
CA ASN A 169 5.86 -8.24 -13.72
C ASN A 169 6.98 -8.92 -14.52
N HIS A 170 8.23 -8.48 -14.38
CA HIS A 170 9.38 -9.07 -15.04
C HIS A 170 9.66 -10.53 -14.61
N LEU A 171 9.06 -11.00 -13.52
CA LEU A 171 9.14 -12.38 -13.05
C LEU A 171 8.04 -13.29 -13.62
N GLY A 172 7.13 -12.74 -14.42
CA GLY A 172 6.04 -13.46 -15.09
C GLY A 172 6.08 -13.26 -16.61
N LYS A 173 5.06 -13.79 -17.28
CA LYS A 173 4.88 -13.62 -18.74
C LYS A 173 3.82 -12.58 -19.09
N ALA A 174 3.12 -12.04 -18.10
CA ALA A 174 2.04 -11.06 -18.27
C ALA A 174 2.18 -9.88 -17.30
N ASN A 175 1.78 -8.70 -17.75
CA ASN A 175 1.77 -7.49 -16.91
C ASN A 175 0.48 -7.44 -16.08
N VAL A 176 0.47 -8.13 -14.95
CA VAL A 176 -0.69 -8.25 -14.05
C VAL A 176 -0.70 -7.17 -12.98
N ILE A 177 0.47 -6.70 -12.56
CA ILE A 177 0.63 -5.60 -11.58
C ILE A 177 0.58 -4.29 -12.36
N ASN A 178 -0.56 -3.61 -12.30
CA ASN A 178 -0.81 -2.38 -13.05
C ASN A 178 -0.66 -1.09 -12.24
N LEU A 179 -0.64 -1.19 -10.89
CA LEU A 179 -0.48 -0.05 -10.00
C LEU A 179 0.47 -0.40 -8.85
N PRO A 180 1.78 -0.58 -9.14
CA PRO A 180 2.78 -0.91 -8.13
C PRO A 180 3.07 0.28 -7.22
N MET A 181 3.49 -0.01 -5.99
CA MET A 181 4.13 0.98 -5.13
C MET A 181 5.59 1.21 -5.53
N GLY A 182 6.22 2.22 -4.92
CA GLY A 182 7.61 2.57 -5.20
C GLY A 182 8.62 1.48 -4.86
N ILE A 183 9.68 1.42 -5.66
CA ILE A 183 10.75 0.43 -5.53
C ILE A 183 11.68 0.66 -4.32
N TYR A 184 11.66 1.84 -3.71
CA TYR A 184 12.64 2.30 -2.70
C TYR A 184 12.83 1.34 -1.53
N ARG A 185 11.75 0.77 -0.99
CA ARG A 185 11.83 -0.21 0.11
C ARG A 185 12.50 -1.51 -0.33
N ALA A 186 12.14 -2.02 -1.50
CA ALA A 186 12.72 -3.24 -2.05
C ALA A 186 14.22 -3.07 -2.33
N GLU A 187 14.64 -1.96 -2.92
CA GLU A 187 16.05 -1.62 -3.11
C GLU A 187 16.80 -1.62 -1.77
N ARG A 188 16.26 -0.89 -0.77
CA ARG A 188 16.90 -0.80 0.55
C ARG A 188 17.02 -2.16 1.24
N ILE A 189 15.98 -3.01 1.15
CA ILE A 189 16.03 -4.39 1.66
C ILE A 189 17.15 -5.17 0.98
N ARG A 190 17.23 -5.13 -0.34
CA ARG A 190 18.25 -5.85 -1.11
C ARG A 190 19.66 -5.35 -0.80
N ASP A 191 19.85 -4.02 -0.67
CA ASP A 191 21.14 -3.42 -0.33
C ASP A 191 21.63 -3.91 1.04
N LEU A 192 20.74 -3.91 2.04
CA LEU A 192 21.06 -4.38 3.39
C LEU A 192 21.35 -5.88 3.45
N LEU A 193 20.57 -6.69 2.71
CA LEU A 193 20.81 -8.12 2.62
C LEU A 193 22.12 -8.45 1.91
N LYS A 194 22.45 -7.75 0.81
CA LYS A 194 23.71 -7.93 0.08
C LYS A 194 24.94 -7.46 0.86
N ALA A 195 24.80 -6.45 1.73
CA ALA A 195 25.88 -5.98 2.59
C ALA A 195 26.28 -7.00 3.67
N ASN A 196 25.43 -7.99 3.93
CA ASN A 196 25.62 -9.02 4.93
C ASN A 196 25.81 -10.39 4.27
N ASN A 197 26.98 -11.00 4.39
CA ASN A 197 27.25 -12.34 3.82
C ASN A 197 26.40 -13.46 4.46
N LYS A 198 25.96 -13.26 5.71
CA LYS A 198 25.02 -14.12 6.43
C LYS A 198 24.10 -13.27 7.26
N CYS A 199 22.81 -13.28 6.95
CA CYS A 199 21.79 -12.58 7.74
C CYS A 199 21.40 -13.43 8.95
N THR A 200 21.88 -13.03 10.11
CA THR A 200 21.42 -13.58 11.39
C THR A 200 20.05 -13.02 11.79
N VAL A 201 19.41 -13.64 12.77
CA VAL A 201 18.16 -13.12 13.36
C VAL A 201 18.34 -11.67 13.85
N GLU A 202 19.49 -11.35 14.47
CA GLU A 202 19.75 -9.99 14.98
C GLU A 202 19.93 -8.95 13.85
N GLU A 203 20.51 -9.34 12.74
CA GLU A 203 20.62 -8.47 11.56
C GLU A 203 19.25 -8.27 10.90
N MET A 204 18.42 -9.31 10.82
CA MET A 204 17.04 -9.20 10.31
C MET A 204 16.21 -8.27 11.21
N LYS A 205 16.38 -8.31 12.54
CA LYS A 205 15.74 -7.34 13.46
C LYS A 205 16.16 -5.90 13.13
N LYS A 206 17.46 -5.65 12.89
CA LYS A 206 17.97 -4.33 12.50
C LYS A 206 17.34 -3.86 11.16
N ILE A 207 17.24 -4.76 10.18
CA ILE A 207 16.58 -4.46 8.89
C ILE A 207 15.12 -4.07 9.09
N HIS A 208 14.37 -4.78 9.94
CA HIS A 208 12.98 -4.44 10.25
C HIS A 208 12.80 -3.03 10.81
N PHE A 209 13.84 -2.47 11.45
CA PHE A 209 13.82 -1.13 12.06
C PHE A 209 14.65 -0.09 11.28
N ASP A 210 15.05 -0.40 10.04
CA ASP A 210 15.75 0.59 9.21
C ASP A 210 14.83 1.75 8.83
N LEU A 211 15.30 2.96 9.13
CA LEU A 211 14.57 4.22 8.96
C LEU A 211 15.14 5.08 7.82
N TYR A 212 16.11 4.58 7.08
CA TYR A 212 16.68 5.29 5.94
C TYR A 212 15.69 5.30 4.76
N SER A 213 15.52 6.47 4.16
CA SER A 213 14.63 6.66 2.99
C SER A 213 15.43 6.88 1.71
N PRO A 214 15.50 5.89 0.81
CA PRO A 214 16.09 6.09 -0.51
C PRO A 214 15.36 7.16 -1.34
N GLN A 215 14.04 7.33 -1.16
CA GLN A 215 13.26 8.41 -1.76
C GLN A 215 13.82 9.78 -1.36
N ALA A 216 13.91 10.01 -0.05
CA ALA A 216 14.44 11.27 0.48
C ALA A 216 15.87 11.52 0.00
N SER A 217 16.71 10.49 0.01
CA SER A 217 18.09 10.59 -0.47
C SER A 217 18.18 11.02 -1.94
N ARG A 218 17.31 10.48 -2.82
CA ARG A 218 17.29 10.88 -4.24
C ARG A 218 16.84 12.32 -4.42
N LEU A 219 15.80 12.75 -3.73
CA LEU A 219 15.31 14.12 -3.79
C LEU A 219 16.27 15.12 -3.14
N MET A 220 16.91 14.74 -2.04
CA MET A 220 17.91 15.58 -1.36
C MET A 220 19.14 15.88 -2.23
N LYS A 221 19.51 15.01 -3.17
CA LYS A 221 20.55 15.32 -4.16
C LYS A 221 20.23 16.54 -5.01
N ILE A 222 18.96 16.81 -5.25
CA ILE A 222 18.47 17.98 -6.00
C ILE A 222 18.25 19.15 -5.06
N ILE A 223 17.66 18.91 -3.88
CA ILE A 223 17.29 19.93 -2.89
C ILE A 223 18.53 20.56 -2.26
N GLN A 224 19.50 19.74 -1.82
CA GLN A 224 20.64 20.20 -1.03
C GLN A 224 21.47 21.33 -1.64
N PRO A 225 21.79 21.35 -2.96
CA PRO A 225 22.51 22.47 -3.61
C PRO A 225 21.70 23.76 -3.67
N LEU A 226 20.36 23.68 -3.55
CA LEU A 226 19.44 24.81 -3.66
C LEU A 226 19.03 25.41 -2.31
N LEU A 227 19.46 24.79 -1.20
CA LEU A 227 19.07 25.22 0.15
C LEU A 227 19.67 26.59 0.50
N PRO A 228 18.87 27.53 1.05
CA PRO A 228 19.39 28.81 1.55
C PRO A 228 20.18 28.63 2.85
N ASP A 229 21.07 29.59 3.13
CA ASP A 229 21.82 29.62 4.39
C ASP A 229 20.97 30.19 5.55
N THR A 230 19.90 29.49 5.85
CA THR A 230 19.01 29.76 7.00
C THR A 230 19.14 28.64 8.04
N GLU A 231 18.58 28.84 9.24
CA GLU A 231 18.58 27.78 10.27
C GLU A 231 17.94 26.50 9.73
N ASN A 232 16.75 26.56 9.14
CA ASN A 232 16.05 25.42 8.57
C ASN A 232 16.83 24.80 7.40
N GLY A 233 17.46 25.63 6.55
CA GLY A 233 18.31 25.15 5.46
C GLY A 233 19.53 24.36 5.98
N ARG A 234 20.20 24.83 7.04
CA ARG A 234 21.33 24.12 7.67
C ARG A 234 20.90 22.81 8.34
N ILE A 235 19.76 22.81 9.06
CA ILE A 235 19.19 21.57 9.64
C ILE A 235 18.94 20.53 8.54
N LEU A 236 18.31 20.92 7.44
CA LEU A 236 18.02 19.98 6.35
C LEU A 236 19.28 19.55 5.60
N LYS A 237 20.24 20.45 5.41
CA LYS A 237 21.52 20.15 4.74
C LYS A 237 22.34 19.07 5.48
N SER A 238 22.24 19.03 6.80
CA SER A 238 22.93 18.03 7.66
C SER A 238 22.13 16.75 7.88
N TRP A 239 20.91 16.66 7.37
CA TRP A 239 20.04 15.50 7.60
C TRP A 239 20.50 14.27 6.80
N ASP A 240 20.53 13.12 7.50
CA ASP A 240 21.00 11.83 7.00
C ASP A 240 19.93 11.01 6.26
N CYS A 241 18.78 11.60 5.92
CA CYS A 241 17.63 10.94 5.30
C CYS A 241 17.02 9.81 6.16
N ARG A 242 17.23 9.84 7.49
CA ARG A 242 16.60 8.89 8.42
C ARG A 242 15.40 9.51 9.12
N TYR A 243 14.30 8.78 9.12
CA TYR A 243 13.02 9.21 9.71
C TYR A 243 12.92 8.82 11.19
N GLN A 244 13.89 9.26 12.00
CA GLN A 244 13.85 9.10 13.45
C GLN A 244 12.81 10.04 14.07
N SER A 245 12.21 9.64 15.19
CA SER A 245 11.17 10.44 15.85
C SER A 245 11.66 11.82 16.31
N ASP A 246 12.94 11.98 16.60
CA ASP A 246 13.58 13.25 17.00
C ASP A 246 14.20 14.03 15.83
N SER A 247 14.01 13.58 14.59
CA SER A 247 14.53 14.26 13.40
C SER A 247 13.71 15.51 13.06
N LYS A 248 14.34 16.69 13.08
CA LYS A 248 13.79 17.92 12.52
C LYS A 248 13.94 17.97 10.99
N GLY A 249 15.01 17.38 10.45
CA GLY A 249 15.22 17.29 9.00
C GLY A 249 14.13 16.53 8.27
N ALA A 250 13.64 15.42 8.86
CA ALA A 250 12.51 14.68 8.30
C ALA A 250 11.24 15.54 8.20
N THR A 251 10.94 16.36 9.20
CA THR A 251 9.78 17.28 9.16
C THR A 251 9.91 18.34 8.08
N LEU A 252 11.08 18.95 7.97
CA LEU A 252 11.35 19.95 6.93
C LEU A 252 11.31 19.35 5.53
N PHE A 253 11.85 18.15 5.35
CA PHE A 253 11.76 17.45 4.06
C PHE A 253 10.31 17.16 3.66
N GLU A 254 9.48 16.63 4.56
CA GLU A 254 8.05 16.40 4.27
C GLU A 254 7.30 17.69 3.93
N SER A 255 7.68 18.82 4.55
CA SER A 255 7.10 20.13 4.21
C SER A 255 7.50 20.57 2.80
N ILE A 256 8.77 20.40 2.40
CA ILE A 256 9.22 20.68 1.03
C ILE A 256 8.57 19.72 0.04
N TYR A 257 8.47 18.43 0.36
CA TYR A 257 7.82 17.46 -0.51
C TYR A 257 6.34 17.81 -0.76
N THR A 258 5.64 18.23 0.30
CA THR A 258 4.26 18.72 0.18
C THR A 258 4.18 19.99 -0.70
N ALA A 259 5.13 20.91 -0.55
CA ALA A 259 5.21 22.10 -1.38
C ALA A 259 5.52 21.75 -2.85
N LEU A 260 6.41 20.80 -3.11
CA LEU A 260 6.68 20.27 -4.47
C LEU A 260 5.41 19.72 -5.11
N MET A 261 4.60 18.97 -4.35
CA MET A 261 3.32 18.47 -4.86
C MET A 261 2.39 19.62 -5.28
N LYS A 262 2.31 20.69 -4.47
CA LYS A 262 1.47 21.87 -4.75
C LYS A 262 1.98 22.68 -5.93
N VAL A 263 3.27 22.95 -5.97
CA VAL A 263 3.88 23.77 -7.06
C VAL A 263 3.83 23.00 -8.38
N VAL A 264 4.19 21.73 -8.41
CA VAL A 264 4.29 20.96 -9.66
C VAL A 264 2.91 20.54 -10.15
N PHE A 265 2.11 19.89 -9.30
CA PHE A 265 0.84 19.29 -9.72
C PHE A 265 -0.36 20.21 -9.45
N GLY A 266 -0.23 21.16 -8.52
CA GLY A 266 -1.25 22.15 -8.23
C GLY A 266 -1.20 23.32 -9.21
N ASP A 267 -0.14 24.12 -9.17
CA ASP A 267 -0.04 25.36 -9.95
C ASP A 267 0.03 25.11 -11.46
N ASN A 268 0.68 24.02 -11.86
CA ASN A 268 0.89 23.67 -13.27
C ASN A 268 -0.04 22.55 -13.79
N GLY A 269 -1.03 22.10 -12.99
CA GLY A 269 -1.87 20.96 -13.38
C GLY A 269 -3.29 20.98 -12.84
N PHE A 270 -3.53 20.31 -11.73
CA PHE A 270 -4.89 20.02 -11.21
C PHE A 270 -5.55 21.17 -10.45
N GLY A 271 -4.80 22.19 -10.03
CA GLY A 271 -5.21 23.17 -9.01
C GLY A 271 -4.73 22.78 -7.61
N ARG A 272 -4.36 23.77 -6.78
CA ARG A 272 -3.85 23.52 -5.42
C ARG A 272 -4.90 22.91 -4.49
N ASP A 273 -6.15 23.23 -4.65
CA ASP A 273 -7.29 22.68 -3.90
C ASP A 273 -7.45 21.19 -4.15
N VAL A 274 -7.33 20.76 -5.39
CA VAL A 274 -7.36 19.33 -5.76
C VAL A 274 -6.16 18.59 -5.17
N VAL A 275 -4.96 19.18 -5.24
CA VAL A 275 -3.76 18.56 -4.65
C VAL A 275 -3.87 18.49 -3.13
N ASP A 276 -4.40 19.53 -2.47
CA ASP A 276 -4.66 19.49 -1.03
C ASP A 276 -5.65 18.38 -0.66
N TYR A 277 -6.73 18.22 -1.43
CA TYR A 277 -7.66 17.12 -1.24
C TYR A 277 -6.97 15.75 -1.40
N ILE A 278 -6.17 15.56 -2.44
CA ILE A 278 -5.40 14.33 -2.67
C ILE A 278 -4.49 14.01 -1.47
N ILE A 279 -3.79 15.02 -0.94
CA ILE A 279 -2.85 14.85 0.18
C ILE A 279 -3.59 14.58 1.50
N THR A 280 -4.75 15.21 1.72
CA THR A 280 -5.42 15.18 3.03
C THR A 280 -6.47 14.10 3.14
N GLU A 281 -7.17 13.80 2.06
CA GLU A 281 -8.38 12.97 2.09
C GLU A 281 -8.19 11.60 1.41
N THR A 282 -7.05 11.41 0.72
CA THR A 282 -6.76 10.15 0.00
C THR A 282 -5.44 9.55 0.43
N SER A 283 -5.22 8.28 0.07
CA SER A 283 -3.93 7.59 0.27
C SER A 283 -2.96 7.74 -0.92
N LEU A 284 -3.34 8.45 -1.98
CA LEU A 284 -2.58 8.48 -3.24
C LEU A 284 -1.12 8.91 -3.05
N THR A 285 -0.88 9.95 -2.24
CA THR A 285 0.48 10.45 -1.96
C THR A 285 1.29 9.57 -1.00
N HIS A 286 0.68 8.55 -0.42
CA HIS A 286 1.35 7.61 0.49
C HIS A 286 1.51 6.22 -0.12
N ASP A 287 0.59 5.80 -0.98
CA ASP A 287 0.65 4.49 -1.63
C ASP A 287 1.34 4.58 -3.01
N TYR A 288 1.06 5.64 -3.77
CA TYR A 288 1.53 5.79 -5.16
C TYR A 288 2.50 6.96 -5.36
N TYR A 289 3.20 7.35 -4.31
CA TYR A 289 4.16 8.46 -4.31
C TYR A 289 5.26 8.34 -5.37
N ALA A 290 5.66 7.13 -5.74
CA ALA A 290 6.69 6.93 -6.75
C ALA A 290 6.30 7.46 -8.14
N ASN A 291 5.00 7.46 -8.47
CA ASN A 291 4.55 8.03 -9.75
C ASN A 291 4.73 9.57 -9.79
N PHE A 292 4.58 10.23 -8.65
CA PHE A 292 4.90 11.65 -8.52
C PHE A 292 6.42 11.87 -8.55
N ASP A 293 7.18 11.04 -7.84
CA ASP A 293 8.64 11.11 -7.81
C ASP A 293 9.26 10.92 -9.20
N ASP A 294 8.71 10.03 -10.02
CA ASP A 294 9.17 9.82 -11.41
C ASP A 294 9.07 11.09 -12.25
N ILE A 295 8.14 11.99 -11.93
CA ILE A 295 8.04 13.31 -12.56
C ILE A 295 9.04 14.28 -11.93
N LEU A 296 9.08 14.34 -10.60
CA LEU A 296 9.94 15.27 -9.85
C LEU A 296 11.44 15.04 -10.12
N LEU A 297 11.85 13.79 -10.31
CA LEU A 297 13.25 13.42 -10.56
C LEU A 297 13.71 13.70 -12.00
N LYS A 298 12.80 13.96 -12.94
CA LYS A 298 13.18 14.30 -14.35
C LYS A 298 13.86 15.67 -14.40
N GLU A 299 14.80 15.82 -15.31
CA GLU A 299 15.42 17.12 -15.59
C GLU A 299 14.46 18.08 -16.30
N LYS A 300 13.58 17.52 -17.14
CA LYS A 300 12.56 18.26 -17.90
C LYS A 300 11.22 17.54 -17.80
N SER A 301 10.15 18.29 -17.57
CA SER A 301 8.78 17.77 -17.55
C SER A 301 7.81 18.88 -17.97
N SER A 302 6.75 18.52 -18.68
CA SER A 302 5.63 19.43 -18.97
C SER A 302 4.93 19.91 -17.69
N TRP A 303 5.00 19.12 -16.60
CA TRP A 303 4.49 19.47 -15.28
C TRP A 303 5.25 20.60 -14.58
N PHE A 304 6.38 21.06 -15.13
CA PHE A 304 7.12 22.20 -14.58
C PHE A 304 6.63 23.54 -15.11
N GLY A 305 5.58 23.58 -15.95
CA GLY A 305 4.96 24.83 -16.42
C GLY A 305 5.91 25.72 -17.24
N GLY A 306 6.83 25.13 -17.99
CA GLY A 306 7.84 25.87 -18.76
C GLY A 306 9.06 26.32 -17.96
N LYS A 307 9.09 26.11 -16.65
CA LYS A 307 10.23 26.41 -15.76
C LYS A 307 11.26 25.27 -15.80
N SER A 308 12.51 25.58 -15.42
CA SER A 308 13.50 24.54 -15.13
C SER A 308 13.16 23.80 -13.82
N ARG A 309 13.67 22.57 -13.68
CA ARG A 309 13.52 21.81 -12.41
C ARG A 309 14.01 22.62 -11.21
N ASP A 310 15.15 23.26 -11.32
CA ASP A 310 15.74 24.04 -10.23
C ASP A 310 14.88 25.23 -9.81
N GLN A 311 14.20 25.89 -10.77
CA GLN A 311 13.27 26.97 -10.47
C GLN A 311 12.07 26.45 -9.66
N VAL A 312 11.45 25.36 -10.11
CA VAL A 312 10.31 24.73 -9.42
C VAL A 312 10.71 24.25 -8.01
N PHE A 313 11.90 23.64 -7.89
CA PHE A 313 12.40 23.19 -6.59
C PHE A 313 12.70 24.36 -5.64
N LYS A 314 13.28 25.49 -6.14
CA LYS A 314 13.50 26.69 -5.33
C LYS A 314 12.20 27.26 -4.77
N GLU A 315 11.16 27.38 -5.60
CA GLU A 315 9.84 27.82 -5.17
C GLU A 315 9.27 26.93 -4.05
N ALA A 316 9.35 25.60 -4.23
CA ALA A 316 8.89 24.65 -3.23
C ALA A 316 9.75 24.65 -1.94
N ILE A 317 11.06 24.86 -2.04
CA ILE A 317 11.97 24.98 -0.90
C ILE A 317 11.61 26.24 -0.09
N GLU A 318 11.42 27.38 -0.76
CA GLU A 318 11.03 28.64 -0.12
C GLU A 318 9.68 28.52 0.61
N GLU A 319 8.71 27.82 0.03
CA GLU A 319 7.42 27.54 0.65
C GLU A 319 7.56 26.54 1.82
N GLY A 320 8.23 25.43 1.61
CA GLY A 320 8.35 24.35 2.59
C GLY A 320 9.18 24.72 3.82
N LEU A 321 10.23 25.55 3.67
CA LEU A 321 11.07 25.98 4.78
C LEU A 321 10.40 27.04 5.67
N LYS A 322 9.21 27.55 5.34
CA LYS A 322 8.39 28.37 6.26
C LYS A 322 7.82 27.52 7.42
N ALA A 323 7.81 26.20 7.28
CA ALA A 323 7.35 25.31 8.33
C ALA A 323 8.25 25.37 9.56
N LYS A 324 7.67 25.16 10.75
CA LYS A 324 8.41 25.04 11.99
C LYS A 324 9.17 23.73 12.05
N ALA A 325 10.47 23.78 12.33
CA ALA A 325 11.33 22.61 12.52
C ALA A 325 11.04 21.95 13.88
N VAL A 326 10.00 21.12 13.93
CA VAL A 326 9.65 20.31 15.09
C VAL A 326 10.18 18.89 14.92
N PHE A 327 10.24 18.12 15.99
CA PHE A 327 10.57 16.69 15.92
C PHE A 327 9.54 15.91 15.13
N TYR A 328 9.97 15.00 14.27
CA TYR A 328 9.11 14.24 13.39
C TYR A 328 8.03 13.44 14.14
N GLY A 329 8.39 12.83 15.27
CA GLY A 329 7.46 12.10 16.12
C GLY A 329 6.38 12.96 16.82
N GLU A 330 6.56 14.29 16.83
CA GLU A 330 5.57 15.23 17.37
C GLU A 330 4.54 15.67 16.34
N THR A 331 4.86 15.55 15.04
CA THR A 331 3.97 15.97 13.97
C THR A 331 2.71 15.13 13.91
N ARG A 332 2.83 13.87 14.29
CA ARG A 332 1.78 12.87 14.15
C ARG A 332 1.92 11.77 15.18
N LYS A 333 0.83 11.41 15.83
CA LYS A 333 0.80 10.35 16.83
C LYS A 333 -0.26 9.33 16.47
N VAL A 334 0.04 8.05 16.66
CA VAL A 334 -0.90 6.97 16.42
C VAL A 334 -1.68 6.62 17.67
N MET A 335 -2.97 6.38 17.52
CA MET A 335 -3.82 5.75 18.52
C MET A 335 -4.14 4.32 18.07
N PHE A 336 -3.90 3.35 18.93
CA PHE A 336 -4.43 2.00 18.75
C PHE A 336 -5.83 1.99 19.32
N THR A 337 -6.82 2.00 18.45
CA THR A 337 -8.23 2.06 18.84
C THR A 337 -8.85 0.66 18.85
N HIS A 338 -9.66 0.37 19.85
CA HIS A 338 -10.40 -0.89 19.89
C HIS A 338 -11.43 -0.94 18.77
N LEU A 339 -11.54 -2.07 18.06
CA LEU A 339 -12.36 -2.21 16.85
C LEU A 339 -13.83 -1.79 17.08
N LEU A 340 -14.44 -2.16 18.22
CA LEU A 340 -15.85 -1.88 18.49
C LEU A 340 -16.08 -0.66 19.38
N PHE A 341 -15.14 -0.34 20.28
CA PHE A 341 -15.32 0.68 21.33
C PHE A 341 -14.34 1.83 21.23
N GLY A 342 -13.42 1.80 20.24
CA GLY A 342 -12.39 2.81 20.06
C GLY A 342 -12.98 4.21 19.87
N GLY A 343 -12.48 5.17 20.62
CA GLY A 343 -12.94 6.55 20.60
C GLY A 343 -14.35 6.78 21.17
N GLN A 344 -15.10 5.74 21.54
CA GLN A 344 -16.48 5.83 22.03
C GLN A 344 -16.57 5.80 23.56
N LEU A 345 -15.58 5.25 24.22
CA LEU A 345 -15.55 5.10 25.68
C LEU A 345 -14.49 6.00 26.32
N PRO A 346 -14.68 6.40 27.59
CA PRO A 346 -13.67 7.14 28.34
C PRO A 346 -12.32 6.45 28.35
N ARG A 347 -11.24 7.19 28.14
CA ARG A 347 -9.86 6.66 28.08
C ARG A 347 -9.45 5.89 29.34
N CYS A 348 -9.97 6.26 30.52
CA CYS A 348 -9.70 5.56 31.78
C CYS A 348 -10.12 4.07 31.77
N LEU A 349 -11.04 3.70 30.89
CA LEU A 349 -11.42 2.29 30.71
C LEU A 349 -10.36 1.50 29.92
N GLY A 350 -9.40 2.18 29.26
CA GLY A 350 -8.22 1.59 28.64
C GLY A 350 -8.50 0.70 27.43
N TYR A 351 -9.58 0.96 26.69
CA TYR A 351 -9.84 0.31 25.41
C TYR A 351 -8.91 0.79 24.31
N ASP A 352 -8.49 2.05 24.38
CA ASP A 352 -7.55 2.63 23.44
C ASP A 352 -6.15 2.75 24.07
N TYR A 353 -5.11 2.57 23.26
CA TYR A 353 -3.72 2.71 23.68
C TYR A 353 -3.02 3.81 22.87
N GLY A 354 -2.31 4.70 23.54
CA GLY A 354 -1.62 5.83 22.91
C GLY A 354 -2.06 7.18 23.49
N PRO A 355 -1.72 8.33 22.87
CA PRO A 355 -1.01 8.45 21.58
C PRO A 355 0.47 8.06 21.68
N VAL A 356 1.00 7.38 20.66
CA VAL A 356 2.42 7.05 20.55
C VAL A 356 3.04 7.68 19.30
N SER A 357 4.30 8.09 19.40
CA SER A 357 5.09 8.56 18.26
C SER A 357 5.66 7.37 17.49
N LEU A 358 5.54 7.37 16.16
CA LEU A 358 6.15 6.36 15.31
C LEU A 358 7.22 7.00 14.43
N PRO A 359 8.42 6.42 14.37
CA PRO A 359 9.41 6.74 13.35
C PRO A 359 9.01 6.11 12.01
N GLY A 360 9.76 6.50 10.95
CA GLY A 360 9.57 5.93 9.62
C GLY A 360 8.51 6.65 8.79
N CYS A 361 8.54 6.41 7.49
CA CYS A 361 7.63 6.99 6.51
C CYS A 361 7.20 5.95 5.47
N ARG A 362 6.50 6.39 4.41
CA ARG A 362 6.06 5.54 3.30
C ARG A 362 7.19 4.79 2.57
N ALA A 363 8.41 5.36 2.56
CA ALA A 363 9.54 4.86 1.78
C ALA A 363 10.65 4.21 2.64
N THR A 364 10.45 4.04 3.95
CA THR A 364 11.36 3.32 4.85
C THR A 364 10.92 1.87 5.05
N ILE A 365 11.83 0.96 5.35
CA ILE A 365 11.49 -0.45 5.66
C ILE A 365 10.60 -0.50 6.90
N SER A 366 11.00 0.16 7.98
CA SER A 366 10.12 0.40 9.12
C SER A 366 9.15 1.51 8.78
N GLN A 367 8.03 1.16 8.16
CA GLN A 367 7.00 2.13 7.79
C GLN A 367 6.32 2.71 9.04
N GLY A 368 6.08 4.02 9.00
CA GLY A 368 5.34 4.72 10.05
C GLY A 368 4.72 6.00 9.52
N GLN A 369 3.81 6.59 10.27
CA GLN A 369 3.14 7.84 9.95
C GLN A 369 2.52 7.89 8.54
N ILE A 370 1.95 6.78 8.07
CA ILE A 370 1.27 6.69 6.78
C ILE A 370 -0.22 7.02 6.98
N PHE A 371 -0.72 7.95 6.16
CA PHE A 371 -2.15 8.31 6.19
C PHE A 371 -2.90 7.63 5.07
N ARG A 372 -4.12 7.20 5.38
CA ARG A 372 -5.04 6.61 4.41
C ARG A 372 -6.45 7.18 4.49
N SER A 373 -6.65 8.22 5.30
CA SER A 373 -7.98 8.83 5.47
C SER A 373 -7.90 10.26 5.94
N ALA A 374 -9.05 10.92 5.92
CA ALA A 374 -9.27 12.27 6.44
C ALA A 374 -8.75 12.46 7.88
N GLY A 375 -8.44 13.70 8.23
CA GLY A 375 -8.00 14.07 9.57
C GLY A 375 -6.53 13.82 9.87
N ARG A 376 -5.75 13.34 8.91
CA ARG A 376 -4.28 13.16 9.03
C ARG A 376 -3.82 12.38 10.26
N THR A 377 -4.61 11.44 10.72
CA THR A 377 -4.20 10.49 11.74
C THR A 377 -3.43 9.34 11.09
N THR A 378 -2.37 8.88 11.72
CA THR A 378 -1.69 7.69 11.24
C THR A 378 -2.65 6.51 11.26
N THR A 379 -2.95 5.96 10.10
CA THR A 379 -3.91 4.86 9.93
C THR A 379 -3.24 3.55 9.54
N PHE A 380 -1.94 3.57 9.26
CA PHE A 380 -1.18 2.39 8.84
C PHE A 380 0.22 2.37 9.45
N SER A 381 0.60 1.20 9.94
CA SER A 381 1.94 0.85 10.42
C SER A 381 2.11 -0.67 10.33
N PRO A 382 3.34 -1.21 10.38
CA PRO A 382 3.55 -2.66 10.40
C PRO A 382 2.82 -3.31 11.58
N SER A 383 1.85 -4.15 11.30
CA SER A 383 1.04 -4.80 12.35
C SER A 383 1.72 -6.03 12.95
N TYR A 384 2.54 -6.71 12.16
CA TYR A 384 3.19 -7.96 12.52
C TYR A 384 4.61 -8.02 11.99
N ARG A 385 5.55 -8.42 12.83
CA ARG A 385 6.93 -8.71 12.44
C ARG A 385 7.26 -10.13 12.80
N MET A 386 7.84 -10.88 11.87
CA MET A 386 8.24 -12.26 12.04
C MET A 386 9.61 -12.48 11.40
N ILE A 387 10.46 -13.23 12.10
CA ILE A 387 11.72 -13.76 11.58
C ILE A 387 11.72 -15.24 11.89
N ALA A 388 11.82 -16.07 10.87
CA ALA A 388 11.97 -17.50 10.99
C ALA A 388 13.37 -17.89 10.47
N ASP A 389 14.17 -18.50 11.33
CA ASP A 389 15.43 -19.14 10.96
C ASP A 389 15.14 -20.62 10.67
N MET A 390 15.22 -21.00 9.41
CA MET A 390 14.89 -22.36 8.97
C MET A 390 15.88 -23.42 9.47
N SER A 391 17.03 -23.03 10.02
CA SER A 391 17.99 -23.92 10.69
C SER A 391 17.57 -24.28 12.12
N THR A 392 16.62 -23.54 12.67
CA THR A 392 16.11 -23.73 14.04
C THR A 392 14.59 -24.02 13.99
N LYS A 393 13.99 -24.28 15.13
CA LYS A 393 12.53 -24.35 15.28
C LYS A 393 11.94 -23.07 15.90
N GLU A 394 12.71 -21.98 15.89
CA GLU A 394 12.33 -20.74 16.56
C GLU A 394 11.76 -19.72 15.56
N ILE A 395 10.67 -19.08 15.96
CA ILE A 395 10.08 -17.94 15.27
C ILE A 395 10.16 -16.74 16.22
N HIS A 396 10.85 -15.69 15.78
CA HIS A 396 10.92 -14.43 16.50
C HIS A 396 9.81 -13.51 16.00
N THR A 397 8.95 -13.01 16.90
CA THR A 397 7.76 -12.24 16.49
C THR A 397 7.39 -11.15 17.48
N ASN A 398 6.76 -10.10 16.99
CA ASN A 398 5.99 -9.14 17.77
C ASN A 398 4.80 -8.60 16.97
N ILE A 399 3.79 -8.09 17.67
CA ILE A 399 2.57 -7.55 17.09
C ILE A 399 2.24 -6.16 17.67
N ALA A 400 1.59 -5.32 16.87
CA ALA A 400 1.14 -3.99 17.26
C ALA A 400 -0.14 -4.06 18.12
N GLY A 401 -0.08 -4.73 19.25
CA GLY A 401 -1.24 -4.96 20.10
C GLY A 401 -0.98 -6.03 21.13
N GLY A 402 -1.81 -7.02 21.14
CA GLY A 402 -1.67 -8.24 21.95
C GLY A 402 -2.50 -9.37 21.32
N PRO A 403 -2.29 -10.63 21.72
CA PRO A 403 -3.00 -11.77 21.15
C PRO A 403 -4.45 -11.88 21.64
N SER A 404 -4.98 -10.92 22.39
CA SER A 404 -6.36 -10.87 22.88
C SER A 404 -6.99 -9.52 22.60
N ASP A 405 -8.21 -9.52 22.12
CA ASP A 405 -9.08 -8.34 21.95
C ASP A 405 -9.91 -8.02 23.23
N ARG A 406 -9.83 -8.88 24.26
CA ARG A 406 -10.53 -8.67 25.51
C ARG A 406 -9.78 -7.67 26.38
N ARG A 407 -10.39 -6.48 26.60
CA ARG A 407 -9.77 -5.37 27.35
C ARG A 407 -9.19 -5.78 28.72
N PHE A 408 -9.85 -6.63 29.46
CA PHE A 408 -9.42 -7.06 30.79
C PHE A 408 -8.51 -8.29 30.78
N SER A 409 -8.13 -8.79 29.62
CA SER A 409 -7.07 -9.79 29.49
C SER A 409 -5.70 -9.17 29.72
N LYS A 410 -4.82 -9.86 30.43
CA LYS A 410 -3.41 -9.47 30.54
C LYS A 410 -2.68 -9.41 29.18
N TRP A 411 -3.27 -10.00 28.15
CA TRP A 411 -2.74 -10.09 26.79
C TRP A 411 -3.28 -9.02 25.84
N TYR A 412 -4.13 -8.10 26.30
CA TYR A 412 -4.81 -7.12 25.43
C TYR A 412 -3.85 -6.24 24.64
N VAL A 413 -2.90 -5.57 25.32
CA VAL A 413 -1.88 -4.70 24.70
C VAL A 413 -0.48 -5.13 25.12
N SER A 414 -0.32 -6.40 25.45
CA SER A 414 0.90 -6.91 26.09
C SER A 414 2.15 -6.82 25.22
N ASP A 415 1.99 -6.71 23.91
CA ASP A 415 3.11 -6.72 22.96
C ASP A 415 3.44 -5.33 22.38
N VAL A 416 2.61 -4.31 22.62
CA VAL A 416 2.81 -2.96 22.08
C VAL A 416 4.17 -2.40 22.44
N LYS A 417 4.61 -2.54 23.71
CA LYS A 417 5.92 -2.07 24.14
C LYS A 417 7.04 -2.78 23.38
N ASN A 418 6.99 -4.08 23.24
CA ASN A 418 7.96 -4.90 22.51
C ASN A 418 7.98 -4.51 21.03
N TRP A 419 6.80 -4.31 20.44
CA TRP A 419 6.65 -3.89 19.06
C TRP A 419 7.27 -2.51 18.81
N LEU A 420 7.08 -1.55 19.73
CA LEU A 420 7.66 -0.20 19.65
C LEU A 420 9.19 -0.20 19.81
N THR A 421 9.73 -1.05 20.69
CA THR A 421 11.15 -1.06 21.06
C THR A 421 11.99 -2.11 20.32
N GLY A 422 11.37 -2.90 19.44
CA GLY A 422 12.10 -3.92 18.67
C GLY A 422 12.44 -5.18 19.43
N VAL A 423 11.77 -5.44 20.54
CA VAL A 423 11.91 -6.70 21.29
C VAL A 423 11.02 -7.76 20.66
N TYR A 424 11.57 -8.95 20.42
CA TYR A 424 10.84 -10.08 19.84
C TYR A 424 10.63 -11.18 20.87
N LYS A 425 9.42 -11.74 20.87
CA LYS A 425 9.12 -13.01 21.56
C LYS A 425 9.63 -14.16 20.70
N VAL A 426 10.03 -15.25 21.37
CA VAL A 426 10.45 -16.46 20.68
C VAL A 426 9.36 -17.52 20.90
N LEU A 427 8.82 -18.03 19.78
CA LEU A 427 7.91 -19.18 19.73
C LEU A 427 8.73 -20.40 19.33
N ARG A 428 8.48 -21.55 20.01
CA ARG A 428 9.18 -22.83 19.80
C ARG A 428 8.21 -23.94 19.49
#